data_69a3ddad41f15c0d2c45578db0e0cc1d
#
_entry.id   69a3ddad41f15c0d2c45578db0e0cc1d
#
_cell.length_a   1.000
_cell.length_b   1.000
_cell.length_c   1.000
_cell.angle_alpha   90.00
_cell.angle_beta   90.00
_cell.angle_gamma   90.00
#
_symmetry.space_group_name_H-M   'P 1'
#
loop_
_entity.id
_entity.type
_entity.pdbx_description
1 polymer ?
#
loop_
_entity_poly.entity_id
_entity_poly.type
_entity_poly.pdbx_seq_one_letter_code
_entity_poly.pdbx_strand_id
1 'polypeptide(L)'
;MTVNIVLTRKPDPRAHRVQLTSRFALASLIALASIAPLTAHAQASGPLTIKDQGSFFVGGENRTVSQPPAGPIPAQTGNITVNQMYVQYQIPMKGERHVPVVFVHGCCLSSKTWETTPDGRIGWSEYFVRKSRPVYLVDQVSRARSGFDPSGFTQVRAGTLANAQMPSILAATHEFAWTVFRFGPKYGEAFADEQFPVQAADELYKQMIPDLNSTLPPNANPTWTQLAALGTKLHGAILVGHSESGFFPEQAALVDAQGIRGIVTIETGCDTKLSTAQLATLAKIPTLMMFGDHLADVSKPFSWMDALASCNTVVEQLKNAGGDAEMMYLPALGIKGNSHMLMQDKNSNQLADLLIGWIDKHVETKASAH
;
A
#
# COMPACT_ATOMS: atom_id res chain seq x y z
N MET A 1 0.70 27.77 55.94
CA MET A 1 0.35 27.30 57.29
C MET A 1 0.79 25.86 57.41
N THR A 2 1.75 25.68 58.27
CA THR A 2 2.47 24.45 58.61
C THR A 2 1.65 23.63 59.57
N VAL A 3 1.68 22.31 59.49
CA VAL A 3 1.81 21.44 60.70
C VAL A 3 2.28 20.04 60.26
N ASN A 4 3.50 19.69 60.71
CA ASN A 4 4.05 18.35 60.84
C ASN A 4 3.47 17.67 62.09
N ILE A 5 3.20 16.36 62.04
CA ILE A 5 3.29 15.54 63.25
C ILE A 5 3.89 14.17 62.84
N VAL A 6 5.05 13.90 63.43
CA VAL A 6 5.77 12.62 63.51
C VAL A 6 5.34 11.95 64.79
N LEU A 7 5.03 10.67 64.76
CA LEU A 7 5.06 9.82 65.99
C LEU A 7 5.60 8.42 65.65
N THR A 8 6.79 8.19 66.18
CA THR A 8 7.50 6.90 66.30
C THR A 8 6.93 6.05 67.45
N ARG A 9 6.87 4.74 67.29
CA ARG A 9 7.00 3.80 68.41
C ARG A 9 7.80 2.59 68.02
N LYS A 10 8.77 2.29 68.92
CA LYS A 10 9.72 1.16 68.94
C LYS A 10 9.08 -0.09 69.57
N PRO A 11 9.73 -1.26 69.47
CA PRO A 11 9.19 -2.59 69.65
C PRO A 11 9.39 -3.15 71.07
N ASP A 12 8.64 -4.21 71.39
CA ASP A 12 8.87 -5.01 72.62
C ASP A 12 9.04 -6.50 72.25
N PRO A 13 10.02 -7.21 72.82
CA PRO A 13 10.34 -8.58 72.52
C PRO A 13 9.95 -9.53 73.66
N ARG A 14 9.31 -10.67 73.38
CA ARG A 14 9.46 -11.95 74.15
C ARG A 14 8.71 -13.08 73.45
N ALA A 15 9.47 -13.95 72.94
CA ALA A 15 9.63 -15.42 73.16
C ALA A 15 8.36 -16.27 73.32
N HIS A 16 8.21 -17.25 72.42
CA HIS A 16 8.22 -18.65 72.82
C HIS A 16 8.47 -19.56 71.60
N ARG A 17 9.48 -20.44 71.75
CA ARG A 17 9.78 -21.57 70.86
C ARG A 17 8.67 -22.63 71.01
N VAL A 18 8.19 -23.11 69.85
CA VAL A 18 7.69 -24.47 69.73
C VAL A 18 8.22 -25.03 68.40
N GLN A 19 9.05 -26.05 68.50
CA GLN A 19 9.45 -26.89 67.38
C GLN A 19 8.28 -27.83 67.05
N LEU A 20 7.88 -27.87 65.79
CA LEU A 20 7.26 -29.06 65.20
C LEU A 20 7.77 -29.24 63.78
N THR A 21 8.45 -30.35 63.60
CA THR A 21 8.92 -30.87 62.34
C THR A 21 7.74 -31.44 61.56
N SER A 22 7.52 -30.97 60.34
CA SER A 22 6.93 -31.81 59.31
C SER A 22 7.42 -31.36 57.94
N ARG A 23 8.11 -32.29 57.25
CA ARG A 23 8.58 -32.16 55.89
C ARG A 23 7.39 -32.18 54.95
N PHE A 24 7.14 -31.08 54.23
CA PHE A 24 6.43 -31.10 52.97
C PHE A 24 7.29 -30.37 51.94
N ALA A 25 7.89 -31.15 51.05
CA ALA A 25 8.52 -30.62 49.86
C ALA A 25 7.44 -30.13 48.90
N LEU A 26 7.26 -28.80 48.80
CA LEU A 26 6.45 -28.16 47.77
C LEU A 26 7.41 -27.86 46.63
N ALA A 27 7.38 -28.70 45.58
CA ALA A 27 8.04 -28.43 44.34
C ALA A 27 7.28 -27.31 43.62
N SER A 28 7.78 -26.09 43.70
CA SER A 28 7.32 -24.98 42.89
C SER A 28 7.84 -25.19 41.47
N LEU A 29 6.99 -25.75 40.59
CA LEU A 29 7.20 -25.67 39.14
C LEU A 29 6.98 -24.21 38.71
N ILE A 30 8.07 -23.46 38.60
CA ILE A 30 8.07 -22.22 37.83
C ILE A 30 8.04 -22.65 36.37
N ALA A 31 6.85 -22.59 35.76
CA ALA A 31 6.73 -22.66 34.32
C ALA A 31 7.32 -21.34 33.75
N LEU A 32 8.61 -21.40 33.37
CA LEU A 32 9.15 -20.42 32.45
C LEU A 32 8.42 -20.62 31.12
N ALA A 33 7.40 -19.81 30.90
CA ALA A 33 6.89 -19.59 29.57
C ALA A 33 8.05 -18.95 28.76
N SER A 34 8.77 -19.78 28.04
CA SER A 34 9.72 -19.33 27.03
C SER A 34 8.89 -18.57 25.98
N ILE A 35 8.91 -17.25 26.07
CA ILE A 35 8.53 -16.38 24.95
C ILE A 35 9.62 -16.64 23.89
N ALA A 36 9.40 -17.67 23.08
CA ALA A 36 10.16 -17.83 21.87
C ALA A 36 9.86 -16.57 21.02
N PRO A 37 10.88 -15.79 20.61
CA PRO A 37 10.62 -14.76 19.63
C PRO A 37 10.01 -15.47 18.42
N LEU A 38 8.85 -15.01 17.96
CA LEU A 38 8.35 -15.35 16.63
C LEU A 38 9.38 -14.81 15.63
N THR A 39 10.42 -15.59 15.38
CA THR A 39 11.26 -15.38 14.22
C THR A 39 10.39 -15.75 13.02
N ALA A 40 9.70 -14.76 12.46
CA ALA A 40 9.15 -14.87 11.13
C ALA A 40 10.29 -15.37 10.24
N HIS A 41 10.17 -16.60 9.75
CA HIS A 41 11.15 -17.15 8.84
C HIS A 41 11.00 -16.37 7.53
N ALA A 42 11.77 -15.30 7.40
CA ALA A 42 12.02 -14.68 6.11
C ALA A 42 12.58 -15.81 5.23
N GLN A 43 11.78 -16.29 4.30
CA GLN A 43 12.18 -17.30 3.33
C GLN A 43 13.07 -16.62 2.28
N ALA A 44 14.19 -16.06 2.75
CA ALA A 44 15.20 -15.48 1.89
C ALA A 44 16.12 -16.60 1.41
N SER A 45 15.88 -17.07 0.21
CA SER A 45 16.79 -17.98 -0.48
C SER A 45 18.06 -17.23 -0.90
N GLY A 46 19.01 -17.08 0.02
CA GLY A 46 20.33 -16.47 -0.22
C GLY A 46 20.32 -14.94 -0.37
N PRO A 47 21.49 -14.33 -0.60
CA PRO A 47 21.63 -12.88 -0.76
C PRO A 47 20.87 -12.36 -1.99
N LEU A 48 20.30 -11.16 -1.88
CA LEU A 48 19.76 -10.44 -3.02
C LEU A 48 20.91 -9.79 -3.80
N THR A 49 21.05 -10.12 -5.08
CA THR A 49 22.06 -9.52 -5.95
C THR A 49 21.39 -8.57 -6.94
N ILE A 50 21.73 -7.30 -6.84
CA ILE A 50 21.20 -6.24 -7.71
C ILE A 50 22.33 -5.58 -8.50
N LYS A 51 22.01 -5.08 -9.70
CA LYS A 51 22.92 -4.31 -10.55
C LYS A 51 22.96 -2.85 -10.13
N ASP A 52 21.79 -2.31 -9.77
CA ASP A 52 21.63 -0.90 -9.42
C ASP A 52 20.41 -0.70 -8.52
N GLN A 53 20.45 0.34 -7.69
CA GLN A 53 19.31 0.85 -6.93
C GLN A 53 19.45 2.34 -6.72
N GLY A 54 18.34 3.02 -6.56
CA GLY A 54 18.35 4.44 -6.29
C GLY A 54 16.96 5.04 -6.21
N SER A 55 16.91 6.36 -6.30
CA SER A 55 15.64 7.08 -6.32
C SER A 55 15.77 8.38 -7.11
N PHE A 56 14.63 8.86 -7.62
CA PHE A 56 14.52 10.13 -8.33
C PHE A 56 13.08 10.66 -8.22
N PHE A 57 12.86 11.85 -8.76
CA PHE A 57 11.51 12.41 -8.89
C PHE A 57 11.10 12.49 -10.35
N VAL A 58 9.80 12.32 -10.59
CA VAL A 58 9.15 12.58 -11.89
C VAL A 58 8.21 13.77 -11.70
N GLY A 59 8.18 14.67 -12.67
CA GLY A 59 7.39 15.87 -12.60
C GLY A 59 7.91 16.88 -11.59
N GLY A 60 6.98 17.62 -11.02
CA GLY A 60 7.26 18.74 -10.15
C GLY A 60 7.15 20.08 -10.88
N GLU A 61 6.48 21.02 -10.27
CA GLU A 61 6.33 22.40 -10.75
C GLU A 61 6.61 23.38 -9.63
N ASN A 62 7.12 24.56 -9.98
CA ASN A 62 7.31 25.64 -9.04
C ASN A 62 6.00 26.39 -8.82
N ARG A 63 5.67 26.60 -7.56
CA ARG A 63 4.52 27.40 -7.14
C ARG A 63 4.97 28.47 -6.18
N THR A 64 4.68 29.74 -6.51
CA THR A 64 4.95 30.85 -5.60
C THR A 64 3.91 30.85 -4.49
N VAL A 65 4.37 30.85 -3.25
CA VAL A 65 3.54 30.85 -2.05
C VAL A 65 3.99 31.95 -1.09
N SER A 66 3.02 32.50 -0.34
CA SER A 66 3.29 33.35 0.81
C SER A 66 2.96 32.58 2.07
N GLN A 67 3.94 32.38 2.92
CA GLN A 67 3.80 31.62 4.14
C GLN A 67 3.82 32.56 5.36
N PRO A 68 2.81 32.48 6.25
CA PRO A 68 2.84 33.22 7.50
C PRO A 68 3.94 32.70 8.42
N PRO A 69 4.31 33.46 9.47
CA PRO A 69 5.32 33.03 10.42
C PRO A 69 4.99 31.65 11.04
N ALA A 70 6.02 30.82 11.25
CA ALA A 70 5.89 29.51 11.88
C ALA A 70 6.98 29.31 12.93
N GLY A 71 6.66 29.46 14.21
CA GLY A 71 7.64 29.45 15.30
C GLY A 71 8.72 30.53 15.09
N PRO A 72 10.00 30.15 15.06
CA PRO A 72 11.09 31.08 14.82
C PRO A 72 11.26 31.51 13.36
N ILE A 73 10.51 30.91 12.43
CA ILE A 73 10.61 31.19 10.98
C ILE A 73 9.73 32.39 10.67
N PRO A 74 10.31 33.52 10.14
CA PRO A 74 9.51 34.68 9.75
C PRO A 74 8.60 34.40 8.56
N ALA A 75 7.65 35.30 8.31
CA ALA A 75 6.87 35.27 7.08
C ALA A 75 7.80 35.31 5.86
N GLN A 76 7.48 34.49 4.86
CA GLN A 76 8.31 34.40 3.65
C GLN A 76 7.44 34.24 2.41
N THR A 77 7.88 34.80 1.30
CA THR A 77 7.29 34.61 -0.02
C THR A 77 8.37 34.05 -0.95
N GLY A 78 8.05 32.97 -1.64
CA GLY A 78 9.01 32.30 -2.51
C GLY A 78 8.39 31.09 -3.22
N ASN A 79 9.22 30.37 -3.98
CA ASN A 79 8.78 29.18 -4.69
C ASN A 79 8.95 27.94 -3.83
N ILE A 80 7.95 27.06 -3.89
CA ILE A 80 8.02 25.67 -3.45
C ILE A 80 7.82 24.76 -4.67
N THR A 81 8.35 23.55 -4.60
CA THR A 81 8.05 22.51 -5.60
C THR A 81 6.87 21.69 -5.15
N VAL A 82 5.90 21.47 -6.04
CA VAL A 82 4.68 20.67 -5.80
C VAL A 82 4.45 19.73 -6.98
N ASN A 83 3.56 18.75 -6.82
CA ASN A 83 3.16 17.79 -7.85
C ASN A 83 4.30 16.90 -8.39
N GLN A 84 5.41 16.78 -7.64
CA GLN A 84 6.44 15.77 -7.88
C GLN A 84 5.97 14.39 -7.39
N MET A 85 6.41 13.33 -8.09
CA MET A 85 6.21 11.93 -7.70
C MET A 85 7.58 11.30 -7.40
N TYR A 86 7.76 10.80 -6.16
CA TYR A 86 8.96 10.08 -5.76
C TYR A 86 8.95 8.67 -6.35
N VAL A 87 10.09 8.24 -6.85
CA VAL A 87 10.31 6.91 -7.43
C VAL A 87 11.56 6.31 -6.81
N GLN A 88 11.45 5.11 -6.26
CA GLN A 88 12.57 4.26 -5.83
C GLN A 88 12.67 3.06 -6.76
N TYR A 89 13.88 2.59 -7.05
CA TYR A 89 14.04 1.44 -7.95
C TYR A 89 15.11 0.46 -7.48
N GLN A 90 14.95 -0.77 -7.92
CA GLN A 90 15.94 -1.84 -7.84
C GLN A 90 16.00 -2.59 -9.18
N ILE A 91 17.22 -2.72 -9.72
CA ILE A 91 17.49 -3.39 -10.97
C ILE A 91 18.24 -4.69 -10.66
N PRO A 92 17.72 -5.87 -11.02
CA PRO A 92 18.40 -7.14 -10.79
C PRO A 92 19.68 -7.26 -11.64
N MET A 93 20.62 -8.10 -11.21
CA MET A 93 21.86 -8.39 -11.96
C MET A 93 21.58 -9.03 -13.33
N LYS A 94 20.48 -9.77 -13.44
CA LYS A 94 19.99 -10.37 -14.69
C LYS A 94 18.57 -9.88 -14.89
N GLY A 95 18.17 -9.61 -16.12
CA GLY A 95 16.78 -9.20 -16.39
C GLY A 95 16.65 -7.91 -17.20
N GLU A 96 17.71 -7.44 -17.83
CA GLU A 96 17.68 -6.26 -18.73
C GLU A 96 16.69 -6.41 -19.91
N ARG A 97 16.21 -7.61 -20.15
CA ARG A 97 15.22 -7.92 -21.20
C ARG A 97 13.77 -7.81 -20.74
N HIS A 98 13.54 -7.79 -19.42
CA HIS A 98 12.18 -7.72 -18.87
C HIS A 98 11.68 -6.30 -18.80
N VAL A 99 10.41 -6.13 -19.14
CA VAL A 99 9.73 -4.85 -19.00
C VAL A 99 9.66 -4.47 -17.50
N PRO A 100 10.10 -3.26 -17.12
CA PRO A 100 10.01 -2.81 -15.72
C PRO A 100 8.60 -2.84 -15.17
N VAL A 101 8.47 -3.20 -13.88
CA VAL A 101 7.20 -3.17 -13.17
C VAL A 101 7.18 -1.98 -12.20
N VAL A 102 6.16 -1.13 -12.34
CA VAL A 102 5.93 0.03 -11.49
C VAL A 102 4.76 -0.26 -10.57
N PHE A 103 4.98 -0.25 -9.26
CA PHE A 103 3.96 -0.49 -8.25
C PHE A 103 3.47 0.81 -7.63
N VAL A 104 2.15 1.00 -7.61
CA VAL A 104 1.45 2.16 -7.06
C VAL A 104 0.56 1.72 -5.90
N HIS A 105 0.77 2.32 -4.73
CA HIS A 105 0.02 1.99 -3.50
C HIS A 105 -1.39 2.57 -3.48
N GLY A 106 -2.27 2.04 -2.62
CA GLY A 106 -3.63 2.51 -2.41
C GLY A 106 -3.75 3.71 -1.46
N CYS A 107 -5.01 4.06 -1.14
CA CYS A 107 -5.33 5.10 -0.16
C CYS A 107 -4.67 4.84 1.19
N CYS A 108 -4.29 5.94 1.83
CA CYS A 108 -3.81 5.94 3.21
C CYS A 108 -2.56 5.07 3.42
N LEU A 109 -1.82 4.77 2.36
CA LEU A 109 -0.61 3.95 2.32
C LEU A 109 0.52 4.68 1.58
N SER A 110 1.68 4.05 1.53
CA SER A 110 2.84 4.44 0.74
C SER A 110 3.39 3.23 -0.01
N SER A 111 4.46 3.42 -0.77
CA SER A 111 5.17 2.30 -1.43
C SER A 111 5.68 1.24 -0.45
N LYS A 112 5.71 1.49 0.87
CA LYS A 112 5.97 0.49 1.91
C LYS A 112 5.07 -0.74 1.80
N THR A 113 3.87 -0.58 1.23
CA THR A 113 2.93 -1.67 0.95
C THR A 113 3.55 -2.82 0.15
N TRP A 114 4.49 -2.53 -0.73
CA TRP A 114 5.14 -3.48 -1.63
C TRP A 114 6.46 -4.03 -1.11
N GLU A 115 6.97 -3.47 -0.01
CA GLU A 115 8.21 -3.90 0.64
C GLU A 115 7.95 -5.07 1.61
N THR A 116 8.77 -5.24 2.65
CA THR A 116 8.59 -6.26 3.67
C THR A 116 7.16 -6.28 4.20
N THR A 117 6.53 -7.44 4.23
CA THR A 117 5.17 -7.63 4.75
C THR A 117 5.10 -7.35 6.25
N PRO A 118 3.91 -7.09 6.82
CA PRO A 118 3.75 -6.83 8.24
C PRO A 118 4.33 -7.91 9.16
N ASP A 119 4.30 -9.17 8.74
CA ASP A 119 4.87 -10.30 9.47
C ASP A 119 6.35 -10.60 9.13
N GLY A 120 7.03 -9.69 8.43
CA GLY A 120 8.47 -9.72 8.20
C GLY A 120 8.94 -10.57 7.02
N ARG A 121 8.04 -11.13 6.20
CA ARG A 121 8.40 -11.81 4.95
C ARG A 121 8.81 -10.80 3.87
N ILE A 122 9.52 -11.29 2.84
CA ILE A 122 9.82 -10.46 1.66
C ILE A 122 8.52 -10.04 0.97
N GLY A 123 8.43 -8.77 0.56
CA GLY A 123 7.31 -8.27 -0.24
C GLY A 123 7.53 -8.41 -1.73
N TRP A 124 6.55 -7.97 -2.51
CA TRP A 124 6.59 -8.08 -3.97
C TRP A 124 7.77 -7.33 -4.60
N SER A 125 8.22 -6.22 -4.02
CA SER A 125 9.38 -5.50 -4.54
C SER A 125 10.62 -6.38 -4.61
N GLU A 126 10.99 -7.04 -3.50
CA GLU A 126 12.13 -7.95 -3.46
C GLU A 126 11.86 -9.23 -4.25
N TYR A 127 10.63 -9.76 -4.16
CA TYR A 127 10.26 -10.99 -4.86
C TYR A 127 10.40 -10.85 -6.38
N PHE A 128 9.93 -9.77 -6.98
CA PHE A 128 10.07 -9.50 -8.41
C PHE A 128 11.53 -9.32 -8.83
N VAL A 129 12.34 -8.63 -8.02
CA VAL A 129 13.79 -8.50 -8.27
C VAL A 129 14.47 -9.86 -8.26
N ARG A 130 14.11 -10.77 -7.32
CA ARG A 130 14.60 -12.16 -7.30
C ARG A 130 14.16 -12.98 -8.51
N LYS A 131 13.03 -12.62 -9.12
CA LYS A 131 12.55 -13.17 -10.40
C LYS A 131 13.14 -12.43 -11.62
N SER A 132 14.23 -11.70 -11.42
CA SER A 132 14.96 -10.96 -12.47
C SER A 132 14.17 -9.82 -13.13
N ARG A 133 13.19 -9.23 -12.45
CA ARG A 133 12.39 -8.11 -12.98
C ARG A 133 12.80 -6.79 -12.35
N PRO A 134 13.10 -5.75 -13.15
CA PRO A 134 13.30 -4.40 -12.63
C PRO A 134 12.03 -3.89 -11.94
N VAL A 135 12.18 -3.34 -10.75
CA VAL A 135 11.06 -2.86 -9.92
C VAL A 135 11.21 -1.38 -9.63
N TYR A 136 10.11 -0.67 -9.78
CA TYR A 136 9.97 0.73 -9.42
C TYR A 136 8.81 0.88 -8.44
N LEU A 137 9.08 1.50 -7.30
CA LEU A 137 8.08 1.81 -6.28
C LEU A 137 7.82 3.31 -6.30
N VAL A 138 6.58 3.71 -6.42
CA VAL A 138 6.22 5.12 -6.42
C VAL A 138 5.38 5.48 -5.20
N ASP A 139 5.66 6.63 -4.61
CA ASP A 139 4.71 7.31 -3.74
C ASP A 139 3.88 8.25 -4.60
N GLN A 140 2.56 8.13 -4.56
CA GLN A 140 1.66 9.00 -5.31
C GLN A 140 1.94 10.48 -5.02
N VAL A 141 1.64 11.35 -5.95
CA VAL A 141 1.65 12.80 -5.68
C VAL A 141 0.79 13.10 -4.45
N SER A 142 1.24 13.99 -3.60
CA SER A 142 0.63 14.31 -2.29
C SER A 142 0.65 13.17 -1.27
N ARG A 143 1.57 12.22 -1.42
CA ARG A 143 1.77 11.11 -0.47
C ARG A 143 3.23 10.96 -0.07
N ALA A 144 3.44 10.54 1.17
CA ALA A 144 4.72 10.11 1.71
C ALA A 144 5.90 10.98 1.23
N ARG A 145 6.89 10.39 0.55
CA ARG A 145 8.11 11.05 0.07
C ARG A 145 7.87 12.02 -1.10
N SER A 146 6.72 11.97 -1.73
CA SER A 146 6.32 12.94 -2.76
C SER A 146 5.96 14.31 -2.20
N GLY A 147 5.75 14.40 -0.87
CA GLY A 147 5.30 15.63 -0.23
C GLY A 147 3.88 16.02 -0.66
N PHE A 148 3.46 17.22 -0.35
CA PHE A 148 2.16 17.74 -0.75
C PHE A 148 2.20 19.28 -0.88
N ASP A 149 1.20 19.86 -1.54
CA ASP A 149 1.02 21.30 -1.61
C ASP A 149 0.35 21.84 -0.32
N PRO A 150 1.07 22.59 0.52
CA PRO A 150 0.53 23.15 1.75
C PRO A 150 -0.28 24.44 1.54
N SER A 151 -0.41 24.95 0.31
CA SER A 151 -0.95 26.27 0.03
C SER A 151 -2.35 26.48 0.60
N GLY A 152 -3.25 25.49 0.47
CA GLY A 152 -4.60 25.56 1.01
C GLY A 152 -4.63 25.75 2.53
N PHE A 153 -3.78 25.00 3.25
CA PHE A 153 -3.65 25.10 4.71
C PHE A 153 -3.05 26.46 5.13
N THR A 154 -2.03 26.92 4.42
CA THR A 154 -1.39 28.22 4.68
C THR A 154 -2.32 29.38 4.43
N GLN A 155 -3.13 29.34 3.38
CA GLN A 155 -4.12 30.37 3.06
C GLN A 155 -5.22 30.48 4.11
N VAL A 156 -5.74 29.32 4.61
CA VAL A 156 -6.69 29.32 5.72
C VAL A 156 -6.04 29.93 6.97
N ARG A 157 -4.81 29.53 7.31
CA ARG A 157 -4.07 30.07 8.46
C ARG A 157 -3.82 31.57 8.31
N ALA A 158 -3.57 32.07 7.12
CA ALA A 158 -3.39 33.48 6.82
C ALA A 158 -4.71 34.27 6.77
N GLY A 159 -5.87 33.61 6.84
CA GLY A 159 -7.18 34.23 6.71
C GLY A 159 -7.55 34.67 5.29
N THR A 160 -6.79 34.22 4.29
CA THR A 160 -7.06 34.50 2.85
C THR A 160 -7.97 33.46 2.19
N LEU A 161 -8.20 32.33 2.87
CA LEU A 161 -9.15 31.29 2.51
C LEU A 161 -10.04 30.98 3.72
N ALA A 162 -11.33 30.78 3.48
CA ALA A 162 -12.27 30.47 4.55
C ALA A 162 -11.98 29.10 5.19
N ASN A 163 -12.23 28.93 6.51
CA ASN A 163 -12.01 27.67 7.22
C ASN A 163 -12.76 26.49 6.57
N ALA A 164 -13.95 26.73 6.01
CA ALA A 164 -14.72 25.69 5.32
C ALA A 164 -14.08 25.18 4.02
N GLN A 165 -13.08 25.87 3.50
CA GLN A 165 -12.34 25.51 2.29
C GLN A 165 -10.96 24.88 2.62
N MET A 166 -10.68 24.62 3.92
CA MET A 166 -9.47 23.92 4.31
C MET A 166 -9.45 22.54 3.67
N PRO A 167 -8.34 22.13 3.03
CA PRO A 167 -8.22 20.76 2.53
C PRO A 167 -8.43 19.75 3.65
N SER A 168 -9.17 18.69 3.41
CA SER A 168 -9.38 17.61 4.36
C SER A 168 -8.15 16.71 4.41
N ILE A 169 -7.92 16.11 5.57
CA ILE A 169 -6.91 15.07 5.77
C ILE A 169 -7.65 13.80 6.16
N LEU A 170 -7.58 12.77 5.32
CA LEU A 170 -8.16 11.47 5.63
C LEU A 170 -7.12 10.60 6.34
N ALA A 171 -7.43 10.17 7.54
CA ALA A 171 -6.68 9.12 8.24
C ALA A 171 -7.60 7.93 8.45
N ALA A 172 -7.26 6.79 7.89
CA ALA A 172 -8.03 5.57 8.11
C ALA A 172 -7.77 5.05 9.53
N THR A 173 -8.84 4.68 10.25
CA THR A 173 -8.72 4.02 11.57
C THR A 173 -8.42 2.53 11.40
N HIS A 174 -7.94 1.90 12.47
CA HIS A 174 -7.68 0.45 12.48
C HIS A 174 -8.95 -0.36 12.19
N GLU A 175 -10.08 0.05 12.79
CA GLU A 175 -11.39 -0.58 12.62
C GLU A 175 -11.89 -0.47 11.18
N PHE A 176 -11.71 0.71 10.57
CA PHE A 176 -12.05 0.95 9.18
C PHE A 176 -11.19 0.08 8.26
N ALA A 177 -9.86 0.09 8.45
CA ALA A 177 -8.93 -0.70 7.67
C ALA A 177 -9.21 -2.20 7.80
N TRP A 178 -9.45 -2.70 9.02
CA TRP A 178 -9.78 -4.11 9.24
C TRP A 178 -10.95 -4.57 8.39
N THR A 179 -12.04 -3.81 8.40
CA THR A 179 -13.27 -4.16 7.70
C THR A 179 -13.11 -3.96 6.19
N VAL A 180 -12.62 -2.82 5.76
CA VAL A 180 -12.48 -2.48 4.33
C VAL A 180 -11.43 -3.35 3.64
N PHE A 181 -10.35 -3.71 4.34
CA PHE A 181 -9.34 -4.63 3.82
C PHE A 181 -9.76 -6.10 3.94
N ARG A 182 -10.96 -6.37 4.47
CA ARG A 182 -11.57 -7.69 4.55
C ARG A 182 -10.77 -8.70 5.35
N PHE A 183 -10.17 -8.28 6.47
CA PHE A 183 -9.54 -9.22 7.40
C PHE A 183 -10.57 -10.01 8.20
N GLY A 184 -11.79 -9.49 8.31
CA GLY A 184 -12.90 -10.11 8.99
C GLY A 184 -14.12 -9.21 9.04
N PRO A 185 -15.27 -9.73 9.48
CA PRO A 185 -16.54 -9.02 9.48
C PRO A 185 -16.57 -7.86 10.48
N LYS A 186 -15.73 -7.94 11.50
CA LYS A 186 -15.63 -6.96 12.59
C LYS A 186 -14.21 -6.87 13.11
N TYR A 187 -13.80 -5.68 13.56
CA TYR A 187 -12.48 -5.46 14.14
C TYR A 187 -12.13 -6.48 15.23
N GLY A 188 -11.00 -7.15 15.06
CA GLY A 188 -10.51 -8.20 15.94
C GLY A 188 -11.09 -9.60 15.70
N GLU A 189 -12.06 -9.75 14.80
CA GLU A 189 -12.64 -11.04 14.41
C GLU A 189 -12.23 -11.35 12.96
N ALA A 190 -11.25 -12.23 12.77
CA ALA A 190 -10.77 -12.60 11.44
C ALA A 190 -11.68 -13.66 10.79
N PHE A 191 -11.71 -13.70 9.45
CA PHE A 191 -12.27 -14.84 8.73
C PHE A 191 -11.47 -16.11 9.02
N ALA A 192 -12.13 -17.27 8.99
CA ALA A 192 -11.49 -18.54 9.38
C ALA A 192 -10.37 -18.96 8.43
N ASP A 193 -10.46 -18.58 7.16
CA ASP A 193 -9.49 -18.86 6.10
C ASP A 193 -8.61 -17.64 5.73
N GLU A 194 -8.61 -16.58 6.56
CA GLU A 194 -7.91 -15.33 6.34
C GLU A 194 -6.42 -15.51 6.02
N GLN A 195 -5.99 -14.97 4.90
CA GLN A 195 -4.61 -15.03 4.45
C GLN A 195 -3.76 -13.85 4.92
N PHE A 196 -4.35 -12.70 5.27
CA PHE A 196 -3.56 -11.64 5.88
C PHE A 196 -3.03 -12.10 7.25
N PRO A 197 -1.77 -11.79 7.59
CA PRO A 197 -1.19 -12.15 8.89
C PRO A 197 -1.74 -11.22 10.00
N VAL A 198 -2.99 -11.45 10.42
CA VAL A 198 -3.71 -10.57 11.36
C VAL A 198 -3.00 -10.37 12.70
N GLN A 199 -2.12 -11.30 13.08
CA GLN A 199 -1.28 -11.17 14.29
C GLN A 199 -0.25 -10.03 14.18
N ALA A 200 0.05 -9.62 12.95
CA ALA A 200 0.96 -8.52 12.64
C ALA A 200 0.23 -7.26 12.16
N ALA A 201 -1.08 -7.15 12.40
CA ALA A 201 -1.88 -6.00 11.97
C ALA A 201 -1.35 -4.65 12.50
N ASP A 202 -0.73 -4.64 13.69
CA ASP A 202 -0.11 -3.42 14.23
C ASP A 202 1.02 -2.88 13.33
N GLU A 203 1.75 -3.75 12.62
CA GLU A 203 2.76 -3.32 11.66
C GLU A 203 2.16 -2.75 10.38
N LEU A 204 0.98 -3.24 9.96
CA LEU A 204 0.21 -2.61 8.90
C LEU A 204 -0.27 -1.21 9.32
N TYR A 205 -0.81 -1.07 10.52
CA TYR A 205 -1.30 0.22 11.00
C TYR A 205 -0.21 1.29 11.05
N LYS A 206 1.05 0.90 11.30
CA LYS A 206 2.21 1.80 11.22
C LYS A 206 2.57 2.21 9.78
N GLN A 207 2.14 1.45 8.77
CA GLN A 207 2.32 1.81 7.36
C GLN A 207 1.27 2.81 6.87
N MET A 208 0.16 2.94 7.61
CA MET A 208 -0.92 3.84 7.24
C MET A 208 -0.52 5.29 7.48
N ILE A 209 -0.68 6.10 6.45
CA ILE A 209 -0.33 7.53 6.47
C ILE A 209 -1.55 8.38 6.11
N PRO A 210 -1.58 9.65 6.50
CA PRO A 210 -2.63 10.55 6.09
C PRO A 210 -2.73 10.69 4.57
N ASP A 211 -3.95 10.67 4.08
CA ASP A 211 -4.30 10.92 2.69
C ASP A 211 -4.58 12.41 2.48
N LEU A 212 -3.91 13.00 1.51
CA LEU A 212 -3.97 14.41 1.17
C LEU A 212 -4.52 14.66 -0.25
N ASN A 213 -5.29 13.71 -0.82
CA ASN A 213 -5.91 13.87 -2.15
C ASN A 213 -6.71 15.17 -2.28
N SER A 214 -7.28 15.66 -1.20
CA SER A 214 -8.01 16.93 -1.18
C SER A 214 -7.16 18.15 -1.56
N THR A 215 -5.82 18.02 -1.58
CA THR A 215 -4.92 19.06 -2.06
C THR A 215 -4.67 18.98 -3.57
N LEU A 216 -5.19 17.94 -4.24
CA LEU A 216 -5.05 17.72 -5.69
C LEU A 216 -6.29 18.20 -6.45
N PRO A 217 -6.14 18.53 -7.74
CA PRO A 217 -7.28 18.80 -8.61
C PRO A 217 -8.21 17.58 -8.70
N PRO A 218 -9.52 17.74 -8.49
CA PRO A 218 -10.45 16.60 -8.37
C PRO A 218 -10.58 15.73 -9.63
N ASN A 219 -10.34 16.30 -10.82
CA ASN A 219 -10.52 15.61 -12.11
C ASN A 219 -9.23 15.48 -12.93
N ALA A 220 -8.08 15.80 -12.34
CA ALA A 220 -6.78 15.76 -13.02
C ALA A 220 -5.68 15.46 -12.01
N ASN A 221 -5.68 14.23 -11.47
CA ASN A 221 -4.67 13.81 -10.50
C ASN A 221 -3.29 13.81 -11.17
N PRO A 222 -2.33 14.63 -10.72
CA PRO A 222 -1.00 14.71 -11.31
C PRO A 222 -0.27 13.36 -11.34
N THR A 223 -0.61 12.41 -10.44
CA THR A 223 -0.02 11.08 -10.45
C THR A 223 -0.20 10.38 -11.79
N TRP A 224 -1.33 10.55 -12.47
CA TRP A 224 -1.57 9.92 -13.77
C TRP A 224 -0.58 10.41 -14.83
N THR A 225 -0.36 11.72 -14.90
CA THR A 225 0.63 12.34 -15.79
C THR A 225 2.05 11.89 -15.45
N GLN A 226 2.38 11.80 -14.16
CA GLN A 226 3.71 11.38 -13.72
C GLN A 226 3.96 9.88 -14.00
N LEU A 227 2.94 9.03 -13.89
CA LEU A 227 3.03 7.61 -14.27
C LEU A 227 3.24 7.43 -15.77
N ALA A 228 2.52 8.17 -16.60
CA ALA A 228 2.72 8.17 -18.05
C ALA A 228 4.14 8.63 -18.42
N ALA A 229 4.60 9.73 -17.83
CA ALA A 229 5.96 10.23 -18.01
C ALA A 229 7.04 9.24 -17.53
N LEU A 230 6.79 8.54 -16.41
CA LEU A 230 7.67 7.48 -15.92
C LEU A 230 7.73 6.32 -16.92
N GLY A 231 6.60 5.86 -17.44
CA GLY A 231 6.56 4.81 -18.46
C GLY A 231 7.38 5.19 -19.69
N THR A 232 7.25 6.40 -20.18
CA THR A 232 8.06 6.94 -21.30
C THR A 232 9.54 7.02 -20.95
N LYS A 233 9.89 7.51 -19.74
CA LYS A 233 11.28 7.56 -19.26
C LYS A 233 11.93 6.19 -19.18
N LEU A 234 11.17 5.15 -18.86
CA LEU A 234 11.64 3.76 -18.76
C LEU A 234 11.63 3.04 -20.12
N HIS A 235 11.25 3.71 -21.21
CA HIS A 235 11.08 3.12 -22.54
C HIS A 235 10.08 1.96 -22.59
N GLY A 236 9.16 1.93 -21.63
CA GLY A 236 8.11 0.95 -21.45
C GLY A 236 8.05 0.43 -20.03
N ALA A 237 6.84 0.36 -19.46
CA ALA A 237 6.61 -0.15 -18.13
C ALA A 237 5.26 -0.87 -18.02
N ILE A 238 5.18 -1.83 -17.10
CA ILE A 238 3.92 -2.39 -16.61
C ILE A 238 3.54 -1.60 -15.38
N LEU A 239 2.36 -0.99 -15.39
CA LEU A 239 1.85 -0.25 -14.25
C LEU A 239 0.90 -1.13 -13.44
N VAL A 240 1.18 -1.28 -12.15
CA VAL A 240 0.39 -2.08 -11.20
C VAL A 240 -0.18 -1.13 -10.15
N GLY A 241 -1.48 -0.89 -10.19
CA GLY A 241 -2.19 -0.07 -9.20
C GLY A 241 -3.00 -0.91 -8.22
N HIS A 242 -3.08 -0.48 -6.97
CA HIS A 242 -3.82 -1.16 -5.91
C HIS A 242 -4.85 -0.22 -5.27
N SER A 243 -6.07 -0.72 -5.03
CA SER A 243 -7.11 -0.01 -4.29
C SER A 243 -7.44 1.35 -4.93
N GLU A 244 -7.29 2.46 -4.21
CA GLU A 244 -7.49 3.81 -4.75
C GLU A 244 -6.72 4.05 -6.05
N SER A 245 -5.49 3.57 -6.15
CA SER A 245 -4.69 3.70 -7.38
C SER A 245 -4.94 2.57 -8.40
N GLY A 246 -5.85 1.66 -8.14
CA GLY A 246 -6.08 0.52 -9.03
C GLY A 246 -6.44 0.94 -10.46
N PHE A 247 -7.17 2.04 -10.64
CA PHE A 247 -7.51 2.60 -11.95
C PHE A 247 -6.47 3.61 -12.50
N PHE A 248 -5.43 3.97 -11.71
CA PHE A 248 -4.42 4.95 -12.16
C PHE A 248 -3.63 4.50 -13.38
N PRO A 249 -3.27 3.20 -13.56
CA PRO A 249 -2.66 2.72 -14.79
C PRO A 249 -3.48 3.01 -16.05
N GLU A 250 -4.79 2.84 -15.99
CA GLU A 250 -5.71 3.16 -17.08
C GLU A 250 -5.73 4.67 -17.36
N GLN A 251 -5.84 5.50 -16.31
CA GLN A 251 -5.81 6.94 -16.45
C GLN A 251 -4.47 7.44 -17.01
N ALA A 252 -3.35 6.86 -16.59
CA ALA A 252 -2.04 7.17 -17.16
C ALA A 252 -1.97 6.84 -18.64
N ALA A 253 -2.53 5.70 -19.07
CA ALA A 253 -2.61 5.30 -20.47
C ALA A 253 -3.52 6.23 -21.30
N LEU A 254 -4.55 6.78 -20.68
CA LEU A 254 -5.43 7.79 -21.32
C LEU A 254 -4.76 9.16 -21.43
N VAL A 255 -3.78 9.47 -20.57
CA VAL A 255 -2.94 10.67 -20.70
C VAL A 255 -1.91 10.50 -21.81
N ASP A 256 -1.13 9.42 -21.77
CA ASP A 256 -0.16 9.02 -22.79
C ASP A 256 0.14 7.52 -22.69
N ALA A 257 -0.27 6.76 -23.70
CA ALA A 257 -0.11 5.33 -23.78
C ALA A 257 1.29 4.87 -24.22
N GLN A 258 2.14 5.76 -24.75
CA GLN A 258 3.36 5.41 -25.47
C GLN A 258 4.34 4.58 -24.61
N GLY A 259 4.45 4.92 -23.34
CA GLY A 259 5.34 4.25 -22.38
C GLY A 259 4.68 3.13 -21.56
N ILE A 260 3.46 2.68 -21.87
CA ILE A 260 2.74 1.70 -21.08
C ILE A 260 2.63 0.39 -21.86
N ARG A 261 3.19 -0.68 -21.29
CA ARG A 261 3.27 -2.02 -21.91
C ARG A 261 2.27 -3.00 -21.32
N GLY A 262 1.76 -2.74 -20.12
CA GLY A 262 0.75 -3.55 -19.45
C GLY A 262 0.08 -2.76 -18.35
N ILE A 263 -1.18 -3.06 -18.11
CA ILE A 263 -2.02 -2.48 -17.05
C ILE A 263 -2.42 -3.60 -16.10
N VAL A 264 -2.18 -3.41 -14.82
CA VAL A 264 -2.65 -4.32 -13.78
C VAL A 264 -3.41 -3.53 -12.73
N THR A 265 -4.65 -3.89 -12.56
CA THR A 265 -5.61 -3.29 -11.62
C THR A 265 -5.89 -4.28 -10.50
N ILE A 266 -5.56 -3.91 -9.26
CA ILE A 266 -5.74 -4.78 -8.10
C ILE A 266 -6.77 -4.16 -7.15
N GLU A 267 -7.87 -4.89 -6.89
CA GLU A 267 -8.79 -4.59 -5.79
C GLU A 267 -9.37 -3.15 -5.84
N THR A 268 -9.97 -2.75 -6.95
CA THR A 268 -10.63 -1.45 -7.11
C THR A 268 -11.89 -1.55 -7.96
N GLY A 269 -12.75 -0.52 -7.96
CA GLY A 269 -13.82 -0.38 -8.93
C GLY A 269 -13.32 0.21 -10.25
N CYS A 270 -14.02 -0.11 -11.34
CA CYS A 270 -13.68 0.32 -12.69
C CYS A 270 -14.72 1.29 -13.27
N ASP A 271 -14.28 2.24 -14.10
CA ASP A 271 -15.19 3.16 -14.80
C ASP A 271 -15.80 2.47 -16.03
N THR A 272 -17.07 2.14 -15.94
CA THR A 272 -17.81 1.48 -17.03
C THR A 272 -18.28 2.44 -18.12
N LYS A 273 -18.03 3.76 -17.96
CA LYS A 273 -18.51 4.81 -18.90
C LYS A 273 -17.41 5.26 -19.87
N LEU A 274 -16.48 4.36 -20.20
CA LEU A 274 -15.42 4.65 -21.15
C LEU A 274 -16.00 4.94 -22.55
N SER A 275 -15.55 6.03 -23.16
CA SER A 275 -15.88 6.36 -24.55
C SER A 275 -15.22 5.39 -25.54
N THR A 276 -15.73 5.31 -26.75
CA THR A 276 -15.13 4.50 -27.83
C THR A 276 -13.66 4.83 -28.07
N ALA A 277 -13.28 6.10 -27.98
CA ALA A 277 -11.89 6.54 -28.14
C ALA A 277 -10.99 6.04 -26.99
N GLN A 278 -11.49 6.08 -25.75
CA GLN A 278 -10.76 5.56 -24.59
C GLN A 278 -10.61 4.04 -24.69
N LEU A 279 -11.68 3.33 -25.03
CA LEU A 279 -11.62 1.88 -25.25
C LEU A 279 -10.63 1.52 -26.37
N ALA A 280 -10.62 2.24 -27.48
CA ALA A 280 -9.67 2.02 -28.58
C ALA A 280 -8.21 2.28 -28.17
N THR A 281 -7.95 3.14 -27.20
CA THR A 281 -6.62 3.36 -26.63
C THR A 281 -6.23 2.21 -25.70
N LEU A 282 -7.07 1.89 -24.72
CA LEU A 282 -6.81 0.88 -23.70
C LEU A 282 -6.75 -0.54 -24.29
N ALA A 283 -7.55 -0.85 -25.30
CA ALA A 283 -7.54 -2.16 -25.97
C ALA A 283 -6.20 -2.52 -26.64
N LYS A 284 -5.29 -1.56 -26.84
CA LYS A 284 -3.94 -1.82 -27.37
C LYS A 284 -2.98 -2.35 -26.30
N ILE A 285 -3.34 -2.26 -25.03
CA ILE A 285 -2.49 -2.58 -23.90
C ILE A 285 -3.05 -3.80 -23.17
N PRO A 286 -2.28 -4.89 -23.00
CA PRO A 286 -2.71 -6.01 -22.17
C PRO A 286 -3.13 -5.55 -20.78
N THR A 287 -4.30 -5.97 -20.32
CA THR A 287 -4.89 -5.53 -19.06
C THR A 287 -5.30 -6.71 -18.20
N LEU A 288 -4.84 -6.73 -16.95
CA LEU A 288 -5.25 -7.69 -15.92
C LEU A 288 -5.97 -6.98 -14.78
N MET A 289 -7.09 -7.55 -14.36
CA MET A 289 -7.78 -7.13 -13.14
C MET A 289 -7.78 -8.28 -12.13
N MET A 290 -7.35 -8.02 -10.88
CA MET A 290 -7.21 -9.04 -9.84
C MET A 290 -8.08 -8.71 -8.63
N PHE A 291 -8.77 -9.73 -8.12
CA PHE A 291 -9.56 -9.64 -6.89
C PHE A 291 -9.35 -10.84 -5.98
N GLY A 292 -9.28 -10.57 -4.67
CA GLY A 292 -9.25 -11.56 -3.59
C GLY A 292 -10.62 -12.10 -3.23
N ASP A 293 -10.77 -12.50 -1.97
CA ASP A 293 -11.97 -13.17 -1.44
C ASP A 293 -12.80 -12.25 -0.53
N HIS A 294 -13.88 -12.79 0.05
CA HIS A 294 -14.76 -12.12 1.01
C HIS A 294 -15.43 -10.84 0.50
N LEU A 295 -15.60 -10.71 -0.84
CA LEU A 295 -16.17 -9.51 -1.46
C LEU A 295 -17.62 -9.25 -1.05
N ALA A 296 -18.39 -10.31 -0.78
CA ALA A 296 -19.79 -10.23 -0.37
C ALA A 296 -19.95 -9.92 1.12
N ASP A 297 -18.92 -10.18 1.92
CA ASP A 297 -18.99 -10.08 3.39
C ASP A 297 -18.83 -8.63 3.89
N VAL A 298 -18.38 -7.73 3.02
CA VAL A 298 -18.21 -6.31 3.30
C VAL A 298 -18.91 -5.47 2.22
N SER A 299 -20.01 -4.84 2.61
CA SER A 299 -20.83 -4.04 1.69
C SER A 299 -20.81 -2.53 1.99
N LYS A 300 -20.19 -2.11 3.08
CA LYS A 300 -20.10 -0.69 3.50
C LYS A 300 -18.69 -0.35 3.99
N PRO A 301 -18.18 0.85 3.74
CA PRO A 301 -18.81 1.92 2.94
C PRO A 301 -18.76 1.65 1.43
N PHE A 302 -18.06 0.61 0.97
CA PHE A 302 -17.91 0.21 -0.43
C PHE A 302 -18.49 -1.19 -0.64
N SER A 303 -19.12 -1.42 -1.79
CA SER A 303 -19.52 -2.75 -2.24
C SER A 303 -18.40 -3.33 -3.11
N TRP A 304 -17.67 -4.29 -2.58
CA TRP A 304 -16.61 -4.98 -3.33
C TRP A 304 -17.18 -5.87 -4.45
N MET A 305 -18.41 -6.37 -4.28
CA MET A 305 -19.12 -7.09 -5.34
C MET A 305 -19.45 -6.17 -6.52
N ASP A 306 -19.86 -4.92 -6.27
CA ASP A 306 -20.10 -3.95 -7.34
C ASP A 306 -18.77 -3.54 -8.01
N ALA A 307 -17.69 -3.45 -7.25
CA ALA A 307 -16.34 -3.22 -7.79
C ALA A 307 -15.94 -4.35 -8.77
N LEU A 308 -16.06 -5.61 -8.35
CA LEU A 308 -15.81 -6.77 -9.21
C LEU A 308 -16.72 -6.75 -10.46
N ALA A 309 -18.01 -6.46 -10.31
CA ALA A 309 -18.96 -6.41 -11.41
C ALA A 309 -18.62 -5.30 -12.42
N SER A 310 -18.22 -4.10 -11.92
CA SER A 310 -17.80 -3.00 -12.77
C SER A 310 -16.54 -3.34 -13.58
N CYS A 311 -15.56 -3.98 -12.95
CA CYS A 311 -14.34 -4.39 -13.63
C CYS A 311 -14.57 -5.54 -14.63
N ASN A 312 -15.45 -6.49 -14.34
CA ASN A 312 -15.88 -7.48 -15.34
C ASN A 312 -16.50 -6.81 -16.58
N THR A 313 -17.32 -5.78 -16.36
CA THR A 313 -17.90 -5.00 -17.47
C THR A 313 -16.80 -4.36 -18.33
N VAL A 314 -15.77 -3.75 -17.70
CA VAL A 314 -14.66 -3.13 -18.44
C VAL A 314 -13.82 -4.18 -19.18
N VAL A 315 -13.56 -5.34 -18.57
CA VAL A 315 -12.88 -6.45 -19.26
C VAL A 315 -13.63 -6.86 -20.54
N GLU A 316 -14.95 -7.00 -20.46
CA GLU A 316 -15.76 -7.32 -21.64
C GLU A 316 -15.79 -6.18 -22.68
N GLN A 317 -15.84 -4.93 -22.24
CA GLN A 317 -15.74 -3.78 -23.16
C GLN A 317 -14.40 -3.75 -23.89
N LEU A 318 -13.28 -4.00 -23.18
CA LEU A 318 -11.95 -4.06 -23.77
C LEU A 318 -11.83 -5.22 -24.77
N LYS A 319 -12.34 -6.42 -24.43
CA LYS A 319 -12.39 -7.57 -25.36
C LYS A 319 -13.20 -7.28 -26.60
N ASN A 320 -14.37 -6.66 -26.45
CA ASN A 320 -15.23 -6.27 -27.58
C ASN A 320 -14.57 -5.22 -28.47
N ALA A 321 -13.65 -4.40 -27.92
CA ALA A 321 -12.80 -3.48 -28.67
C ALA A 321 -11.54 -4.15 -29.28
N GLY A 322 -11.40 -5.48 -29.19
CA GLY A 322 -10.29 -6.25 -29.72
C GLY A 322 -9.07 -6.30 -28.79
N GLY A 323 -9.22 -5.90 -27.53
CA GLY A 323 -8.17 -5.87 -26.53
C GLY A 323 -7.91 -7.22 -25.86
N ASP A 324 -6.73 -7.34 -25.29
CA ASP A 324 -6.28 -8.46 -24.46
C ASP A 324 -6.51 -8.10 -22.98
N ALA A 325 -7.65 -8.51 -22.43
CA ALA A 325 -8.05 -8.19 -21.07
C ALA A 325 -8.52 -9.44 -20.33
N GLU A 326 -8.14 -9.56 -19.05
CA GLU A 326 -8.45 -10.72 -18.21
C GLU A 326 -8.87 -10.30 -16.81
N MET A 327 -9.85 -11.04 -16.25
CA MET A 327 -10.25 -10.98 -14.85
C MET A 327 -9.66 -12.18 -14.11
N MET A 328 -8.85 -11.94 -13.10
CA MET A 328 -8.32 -12.93 -12.18
C MET A 328 -9.01 -12.81 -10.82
N TYR A 329 -10.15 -13.47 -10.68
CA TYR A 329 -10.86 -13.60 -9.41
C TYR A 329 -10.34 -14.84 -8.68
N LEU A 330 -9.55 -14.66 -7.64
CA LEU A 330 -8.80 -15.73 -6.96
C LEU A 330 -9.68 -16.90 -6.48
N PRO A 331 -10.87 -16.67 -5.88
CA PRO A 331 -11.75 -17.76 -5.50
C PRO A 331 -12.19 -18.66 -6.67
N ALA A 332 -12.34 -18.12 -7.89
CA ALA A 332 -12.65 -18.91 -9.08
C ALA A 332 -11.49 -19.83 -9.50
N LEU A 333 -10.27 -19.53 -9.05
CA LEU A 333 -9.08 -20.38 -9.23
C LEU A 333 -8.86 -21.34 -8.05
N GLY A 334 -9.80 -21.40 -7.09
CA GLY A 334 -9.68 -22.20 -5.88
C GLY A 334 -8.76 -21.62 -4.80
N ILE A 335 -8.30 -20.37 -4.96
CA ILE A 335 -7.44 -19.64 -4.00
C ILE A 335 -8.35 -18.78 -3.14
N LYS A 336 -8.46 -19.11 -1.85
CA LYS A 336 -9.43 -18.52 -0.93
C LYS A 336 -8.79 -17.78 0.23
N GLY A 337 -9.61 -16.98 0.91
CA GLY A 337 -9.24 -16.24 2.11
C GLY A 337 -8.33 -15.04 1.85
N ASN A 338 -8.09 -14.65 0.61
CA ASN A 338 -7.23 -13.52 0.29
C ASN A 338 -7.93 -12.19 0.60
N SER A 339 -7.21 -11.36 1.33
CA SER A 339 -7.65 -10.05 1.76
C SER A 339 -7.60 -9.00 0.63
N HIS A 340 -7.93 -7.77 0.96
CA HIS A 340 -7.66 -6.62 0.08
C HIS A 340 -6.16 -6.36 -0.15
N MET A 341 -5.32 -6.86 0.77
CA MET A 341 -3.87 -6.65 0.76
C MET A 341 -3.12 -7.86 0.16
N LEU A 342 -3.48 -8.25 -1.06
CA LEU A 342 -2.95 -9.45 -1.76
C LEU A 342 -1.43 -9.57 -1.65
N MET A 343 -0.71 -8.43 -1.75
CA MET A 343 0.75 -8.36 -1.69
C MET A 343 1.32 -8.60 -0.30
N GLN A 344 0.48 -8.62 0.73
CA GLN A 344 0.88 -8.83 2.13
C GLN A 344 0.32 -10.13 2.73
N ASP A 345 -0.58 -10.80 2.02
CA ASP A 345 -1.16 -12.08 2.43
C ASP A 345 -0.09 -13.17 2.60
N LYS A 346 -0.37 -14.19 3.40
CA LYS A 346 0.56 -15.30 3.67
C LYS A 346 1.01 -16.04 2.41
N ASN A 347 0.14 -16.10 1.41
CA ASN A 347 0.41 -16.67 0.09
C ASN A 347 0.83 -15.64 -0.97
N SER A 348 1.27 -14.42 -0.57
CA SER A 348 1.60 -13.31 -1.47
C SER A 348 2.58 -13.68 -2.59
N ASN A 349 3.55 -14.57 -2.33
CA ASN A 349 4.49 -15.05 -3.34
C ASN A 349 3.81 -15.90 -4.42
N GLN A 350 2.81 -16.73 -4.06
CA GLN A 350 1.99 -17.47 -5.02
C GLN A 350 1.22 -16.50 -5.93
N LEU A 351 0.66 -15.44 -5.35
CA LEU A 351 -0.07 -14.43 -6.12
C LEU A 351 0.88 -13.62 -7.03
N ALA A 352 2.08 -13.33 -6.56
CA ALA A 352 3.14 -12.73 -7.38
C ALA A 352 3.52 -13.64 -8.57
N ASP A 353 3.63 -14.96 -8.38
CA ASP A 353 3.92 -15.91 -9.46
C ASP A 353 2.78 -15.95 -10.50
N LEU A 354 1.51 -15.84 -10.09
CA LEU A 354 0.38 -15.71 -11.01
C LEU A 354 0.48 -14.43 -11.86
N LEU A 355 0.78 -13.31 -11.22
CA LEU A 355 0.98 -12.03 -11.92
C LEU A 355 2.17 -12.09 -12.88
N ILE A 356 3.29 -12.65 -12.44
CA ILE A 356 4.49 -12.83 -13.29
C ILE A 356 4.14 -13.73 -14.49
N GLY A 357 3.45 -14.84 -14.29
CA GLY A 357 3.01 -15.73 -15.36
C GLY A 357 2.11 -15.03 -16.38
N TRP A 358 1.21 -14.16 -15.92
CA TRP A 358 0.39 -13.33 -16.79
C TRP A 358 1.26 -12.32 -17.58
N ILE A 359 2.20 -11.65 -16.94
CA ILE A 359 3.12 -10.72 -17.58
C ILE A 359 3.91 -11.43 -18.69
N ASP A 360 4.47 -12.60 -18.39
CA ASP A 360 5.25 -13.39 -19.36
C ASP A 360 4.43 -13.73 -20.62
N LYS A 361 3.18 -14.14 -20.40
CA LYS A 361 2.28 -14.57 -21.48
C LYS A 361 1.75 -13.41 -22.31
N HIS A 362 1.35 -12.30 -21.71
CA HIS A 362 0.57 -11.26 -22.36
C HIS A 362 1.39 -10.02 -22.75
N VAL A 363 2.50 -9.76 -22.04
CA VAL A 363 3.34 -8.58 -22.26
C VAL A 363 4.67 -8.94 -22.92
N GLU A 364 5.43 -9.89 -22.36
CA GLU A 364 6.80 -10.19 -22.80
C GLU A 364 6.83 -10.92 -24.16
N THR A 365 5.90 -11.83 -24.40
CA THR A 365 5.82 -12.55 -25.72
C THR A 365 5.53 -11.60 -26.87
N LYS A 366 4.76 -10.54 -26.64
CA LYS A 366 4.46 -9.52 -27.66
C LYS A 366 5.65 -8.59 -27.92
N ALA A 367 6.44 -8.29 -26.89
CA ALA A 367 7.67 -7.47 -27.03
C ALA A 367 8.78 -8.16 -27.83
N SER A 368 8.78 -9.50 -27.86
CA SER A 368 9.77 -10.30 -28.62
C SER A 368 9.43 -10.46 -30.11
N ALA A 369 8.23 -10.06 -30.52
CA ALA A 369 7.71 -10.22 -31.88
C ALA A 369 7.90 -8.96 -32.77
N HIS A 370 8.46 -7.90 -32.24
CA HIS A 370 8.79 -6.62 -32.88
C HIS A 370 10.30 -6.31 -32.74
#